data_b3fd108be5b80acb731e4a28034a48db
#
_entry.id   b3fd108be5b80acb731e4a28034a48db
#
_cell.length_a   1.000
_cell.length_b   1.000
_cell.length_c   1.000
_cell.angle_alpha   90.00
_cell.angle_beta   90.00
_cell.angle_gamma   90.00
#
_symmetry.space_group_name_H-M   'P 1'
#
loop_
_entity.id
_entity.type
_entity.pdbx_description
1 polymer ?
#
loop_
_entity_poly.entity_id
_entity_poly.type
_entity_poly.pdbx_seq_one_letter_code
_entity_poly.pdbx_strand_id
1 'polypeptide(L)'
;MDVLVVAAAADGGQVLVTAEVLEALGPQGYLVNVARGKLVDEDALVEALREQRIAGAGLDVFVDEPQVPPALRDLNQVSLQPHRGSATLQTRLEMGRMVLRNLEVSFQGEVPPNRVVYL
;
A
#
# COMPACT_ATOMS: atom_id res chain seq x y z
N MET A 1 -20.92 8.22 -1.12
CA MET A 1 -19.60 7.84 -1.72
C MET A 1 -18.66 7.54 -0.56
N ASP A 2 -18.11 6.36 -0.53
CA ASP A 2 -17.20 5.93 0.53
C ASP A 2 -15.82 5.66 -0.06
N VAL A 3 -14.76 5.92 0.72
CA VAL A 3 -13.38 5.65 0.33
C VAL A 3 -12.76 4.78 1.39
N LEU A 4 -12.36 3.56 1.00
CA LEU A 4 -11.61 2.65 1.84
C LEU A 4 -10.11 2.84 1.58
N VAL A 5 -9.37 3.32 2.58
CA VAL A 5 -7.92 3.50 2.50
C VAL A 5 -7.21 2.39 3.28
N VAL A 6 -6.40 1.60 2.58
CA VAL A 6 -5.55 0.57 3.18
C VAL A 6 -4.20 1.18 3.51
N ALA A 7 -3.94 1.36 4.82
CA ALA A 7 -2.70 1.92 5.36
C ALA A 7 -2.14 1.08 6.53
N ALA A 8 -2.51 -0.21 6.58
CA ALA A 8 -2.14 -1.14 7.63
C ALA A 8 -0.74 -1.75 7.42
N ALA A 9 -0.10 -2.19 8.49
CA ALA A 9 1.09 -3.03 8.40
C ALA A 9 0.75 -4.42 7.85
N ALA A 10 1.67 -5.01 7.07
CA ALA A 10 1.46 -6.32 6.43
C ALA A 10 2.14 -7.47 7.20
N ASP A 11 2.20 -7.37 8.53
CA ASP A 11 3.04 -8.23 9.37
C ASP A 11 2.55 -9.69 9.49
N GLY A 12 1.30 -9.97 9.15
CA GLY A 12 0.70 -11.31 9.27
C GLY A 12 0.41 -12.03 7.95
N GLY A 13 0.69 -11.43 6.80
CA GLY A 13 0.37 -12.02 5.49
C GLY A 13 -1.13 -12.22 5.22
N GLN A 14 -1.99 -11.66 6.08
CA GLN A 14 -3.44 -11.78 5.94
C GLN A 14 -3.98 -10.78 4.93
N VAL A 15 -4.82 -11.25 4.01
CA VAL A 15 -5.62 -10.38 3.14
C VAL A 15 -6.69 -9.69 3.98
N LEU A 16 -6.72 -8.36 3.93
CA LEU A 16 -7.70 -7.53 4.66
C LEU A 16 -8.89 -7.15 3.78
N VAL A 17 -8.63 -6.87 2.50
CA VAL A 17 -9.67 -6.50 1.54
C VAL A 17 -9.96 -7.71 0.66
N THR A 18 -10.99 -8.45 1.05
CA THR A 18 -11.52 -9.62 0.34
C THR A 18 -12.64 -9.22 -0.62
N ALA A 19 -13.17 -10.19 -1.38
CA ALA A 19 -14.34 -9.98 -2.24
C ALA A 19 -15.55 -9.43 -1.45
N GLU A 20 -15.78 -9.93 -0.23
CA GLU A 20 -16.89 -9.50 0.62
C GLU A 20 -16.71 -8.04 1.06
N VAL A 21 -15.49 -7.60 1.34
CA VAL A 21 -15.19 -6.20 1.69
C VAL A 21 -15.43 -5.28 0.50
N LEU A 22 -15.03 -5.70 -0.71
CA LEU A 22 -15.30 -4.96 -1.94
C LEU A 22 -16.79 -4.87 -2.25
N GLU A 23 -17.53 -5.96 -2.03
CA GLU A 23 -19.00 -5.97 -2.17
C GLU A 23 -19.67 -5.01 -1.19
N ALA A 24 -19.23 -5.02 0.07
CA ALA A 24 -19.75 -4.12 1.11
C ALA A 24 -19.43 -2.62 0.84
N LEU A 25 -18.30 -2.34 0.17
CA LEU A 25 -17.91 -0.99 -0.24
C LEU A 25 -18.90 -0.43 -1.29
N GLY A 26 -19.38 -1.30 -2.18
CA GLY A 26 -20.48 -1.03 -3.11
C GLY A 26 -20.10 -0.17 -4.32
N PRO A 27 -21.07 0.02 -5.25
CA PRO A 27 -20.82 0.53 -6.60
C PRO A 27 -20.46 2.04 -6.66
N GLN A 28 -20.56 2.75 -5.56
CA GLN A 28 -20.12 4.16 -5.45
C GLN A 28 -18.83 4.30 -4.62
N GLY A 29 -18.27 3.18 -4.13
CA GLY A 29 -17.10 3.17 -3.28
C GLY A 29 -15.79 3.15 -4.07
N TYR A 30 -14.74 3.67 -3.45
CA TYR A 30 -13.38 3.68 -3.99
C TYR A 30 -12.44 2.96 -3.03
N LEU A 31 -11.52 2.17 -3.57
CA LEU A 31 -10.43 1.57 -2.81
C LEU A 31 -9.13 2.35 -3.06
N VAL A 32 -8.38 2.68 -2.01
CA VAL A 32 -7.03 3.22 -2.11
C VAL A 32 -6.08 2.32 -1.32
N ASN A 33 -5.05 1.77 -1.99
CA ASN A 33 -4.04 0.97 -1.32
C ASN A 33 -2.66 1.65 -1.41
N VAL A 34 -2.17 2.14 -0.26
CA VAL A 34 -0.84 2.74 -0.09
C VAL A 34 0.01 1.94 0.90
N ALA A 35 -0.43 0.75 1.28
CA ALA A 35 0.26 -0.12 2.24
C ALA A 35 1.10 -1.19 1.55
N ARG A 36 0.51 -2.35 1.25
CA ARG A 36 1.14 -3.48 0.53
C ARG A 36 0.11 -4.17 -0.36
N GLY A 37 0.53 -4.65 -1.54
CA GLY A 37 -0.34 -5.35 -2.48
C GLY A 37 -1.04 -6.56 -1.85
N LYS A 38 -0.33 -7.37 -1.08
CA LYS A 38 -0.83 -8.58 -0.42
C LYS A 38 -1.98 -8.38 0.57
N LEU A 39 -2.26 -7.13 0.97
CA LEU A 39 -3.39 -6.84 1.86
C LEU A 39 -4.74 -6.81 1.13
N VAL A 40 -4.71 -6.80 -0.19
CA VAL A 40 -5.89 -6.80 -1.06
C VAL A 40 -5.88 -8.08 -1.90
N ASP A 41 -7.00 -8.75 -2.00
CA ASP A 41 -7.22 -9.80 -2.98
C ASP A 41 -7.26 -9.15 -4.38
N GLU A 42 -6.14 -9.24 -5.11
CA GLU A 42 -5.95 -8.53 -6.37
C GLU A 42 -6.85 -9.08 -7.48
N ASP A 43 -7.12 -10.39 -7.47
CA ASP A 43 -8.02 -11.03 -8.43
C ASP A 43 -9.47 -10.60 -8.18
N ALA A 44 -9.91 -10.61 -6.92
CA ALA A 44 -11.22 -10.12 -6.53
C ALA A 44 -11.40 -8.62 -6.84
N LEU A 45 -10.34 -7.81 -6.66
CA LEU A 45 -10.35 -6.39 -7.03
C LEU A 45 -10.54 -6.19 -8.53
N VAL A 46 -9.81 -6.93 -9.36
CA VAL A 46 -9.95 -6.87 -10.83
C VAL A 46 -11.38 -7.21 -11.25
N GLU A 47 -11.95 -8.26 -10.66
CA GLU A 47 -13.32 -8.67 -10.95
C GLU A 47 -14.33 -7.61 -10.51
N ALA A 48 -14.21 -7.10 -9.28
CA ALA A 48 -15.10 -6.06 -8.76
C ALA A 48 -15.09 -4.77 -9.60
N LEU A 49 -13.91 -4.39 -10.13
CA LEU A 49 -13.76 -3.24 -11.02
C LEU A 49 -14.39 -3.49 -12.39
N ARG A 50 -14.17 -4.67 -12.98
CA ARG A 50 -14.75 -5.05 -14.29
C ARG A 50 -16.27 -5.09 -14.26
N GLU A 51 -16.81 -5.63 -13.17
CA GLU A 51 -18.25 -5.73 -12.98
C GLU A 51 -18.89 -4.49 -12.37
N GLN A 52 -18.09 -3.42 -12.18
CA GLN A 52 -18.57 -2.14 -11.59
C GLN A 52 -19.19 -2.31 -10.19
N ARG A 53 -18.74 -3.34 -9.44
CA ARG A 53 -19.16 -3.53 -8.05
C ARG A 53 -18.55 -2.48 -7.11
N ILE A 54 -17.47 -1.82 -7.54
CA ILE A 54 -16.92 -0.60 -6.95
C ILE A 54 -16.68 0.45 -8.05
N ALA A 55 -16.62 1.73 -7.68
CA ALA A 55 -16.48 2.83 -8.63
C ALA A 55 -15.06 2.97 -9.21
N GLY A 56 -14.04 2.62 -8.43
CA GLY A 56 -12.66 2.72 -8.88
C GLY A 56 -11.64 2.39 -7.81
N ALA A 57 -10.35 2.43 -8.19
CA ALA A 57 -9.26 2.18 -7.26
C ALA A 57 -8.03 3.07 -7.54
N GLY A 58 -7.30 3.43 -6.46
CA GLY A 58 -5.99 4.05 -6.49
C GLY A 58 -4.96 3.12 -5.85
N LEU A 59 -3.98 2.66 -6.63
CA LEU A 59 -3.02 1.64 -6.18
C LEU A 59 -1.58 2.17 -6.32
N ASP A 60 -0.87 2.24 -5.19
CA ASP A 60 0.57 2.53 -5.17
C ASP A 60 1.41 1.25 -5.01
N VAL A 61 0.76 0.11 -4.74
CA VAL A 61 1.40 -1.18 -4.44
C VAL A 61 0.66 -2.34 -5.11
N PHE A 62 1.41 -3.41 -5.43
CA PHE A 62 0.91 -4.60 -6.12
C PHE A 62 1.44 -5.88 -5.46
N VAL A 63 0.84 -7.03 -5.76
CA VAL A 63 1.24 -8.32 -5.18
C VAL A 63 2.63 -8.73 -5.66
N ASP A 64 2.90 -8.60 -6.95
CA ASP A 64 4.13 -9.08 -7.62
C ASP A 64 4.98 -7.94 -8.18
N GLU A 65 5.19 -6.86 -7.40
CA GLU A 65 6.03 -5.73 -7.84
C GLU A 65 7.38 -6.16 -8.43
N PRO A 66 7.84 -5.57 -9.52
CA PRO A 66 7.30 -4.39 -10.23
C PRO A 66 6.22 -4.71 -11.28
N GLN A 67 5.77 -5.95 -11.40
CA GLN A 67 4.73 -6.35 -12.34
C GLN A 67 3.37 -5.81 -11.88
N VAL A 68 2.66 -5.19 -12.81
CA VAL A 68 1.28 -4.74 -12.61
C VAL A 68 0.38 -5.60 -13.49
N PRO A 69 -0.68 -6.22 -12.95
CA PRO A 69 -1.61 -7.02 -13.75
C PRO A 69 -2.10 -6.26 -14.99
N PRO A 70 -2.01 -6.84 -16.19
CA PRO A 70 -2.52 -6.19 -17.40
C PRO A 70 -3.98 -5.77 -17.25
N ALA A 71 -4.76 -6.59 -16.56
CA ALA A 71 -6.16 -6.35 -16.29
C ALA A 71 -6.44 -5.02 -15.56
N LEU A 72 -5.55 -4.57 -14.66
CA LEU A 72 -5.69 -3.29 -13.97
C LEU A 72 -5.28 -2.12 -14.87
N ARG A 73 -4.31 -2.31 -15.77
CA ARG A 73 -3.83 -1.25 -16.67
C ARG A 73 -4.86 -0.85 -17.72
N ASP A 74 -5.76 -1.77 -18.08
CA ASP A 74 -6.78 -1.57 -19.10
C ASP A 74 -8.06 -0.91 -18.56
N LEU A 75 -8.13 -0.64 -17.24
CA LEU A 75 -9.32 -0.08 -16.58
C LEU A 75 -9.18 1.42 -16.37
N ASN A 76 -10.05 2.20 -17.01
CA ASN A 76 -10.01 3.66 -16.95
C ASN A 76 -10.32 4.25 -15.55
N GLN A 77 -11.02 3.49 -14.70
CA GLN A 77 -11.36 3.87 -13.32
C GLN A 77 -10.27 3.54 -12.29
N VAL A 78 -9.07 3.11 -12.76
CA VAL A 78 -7.96 2.75 -11.88
C VAL A 78 -6.80 3.75 -12.07
N SER A 79 -6.31 4.30 -10.96
CA SER A 79 -5.09 5.09 -10.91
C SER A 79 -3.95 4.23 -10.36
N LEU A 80 -2.87 4.11 -11.12
CA LEU A 80 -1.71 3.28 -10.78
C LEU A 80 -0.49 4.16 -10.52
N GLN A 81 0.23 3.88 -9.43
CA GLN A 81 1.49 4.52 -9.07
C GLN A 81 2.57 3.45 -8.83
N PRO A 82 3.84 3.73 -9.12
CA PRO A 82 4.92 2.75 -9.01
C PRO A 82 5.59 2.77 -7.62
N HIS A 83 4.83 2.52 -6.56
CA HIS A 83 5.27 2.46 -5.15
C HIS A 83 6.03 3.74 -4.75
N ARG A 84 5.35 4.88 -4.87
CA ARG A 84 5.95 6.22 -4.72
C ARG A 84 5.46 7.00 -3.51
N GLY A 85 4.71 6.42 -2.60
CA GLY A 85 4.13 7.11 -1.45
C GLY A 85 5.14 7.94 -0.64
N SER A 86 6.39 7.47 -0.50
CA SER A 86 7.48 8.19 0.20
C SER A 86 8.58 8.73 -0.72
N ALA A 87 8.38 8.80 -2.05
CA ALA A 87 9.44 9.09 -3.02
C ALA A 87 9.63 10.58 -3.32
N THR A 88 9.39 11.47 -2.36
CA THR A 88 9.80 12.88 -2.48
C THR A 88 11.28 13.04 -2.11
N LEU A 89 11.97 14.02 -2.70
CA LEU A 89 13.36 14.32 -2.37
C LEU A 89 13.53 14.56 -0.86
N GLN A 90 12.64 15.36 -0.27
CA GLN A 90 12.67 15.67 1.15
C GLN A 90 12.57 14.41 2.02
N THR A 91 11.59 13.54 1.76
CA THR A 91 11.40 12.29 2.52
C THR A 91 12.62 11.38 2.39
N ARG A 92 13.18 11.24 1.17
CA ARG A 92 14.37 10.41 0.94
C ARG A 92 15.59 10.94 1.70
N LEU A 93 15.79 12.26 1.75
CA LEU A 93 16.86 12.87 2.53
C LEU A 93 16.67 12.65 4.03
N GLU A 94 15.45 12.81 4.55
CA GLU A 94 15.16 12.55 5.97
C GLU A 94 15.36 11.09 6.35
N MET A 95 14.96 10.15 5.51
CA MET A 95 15.23 8.73 5.74
C MET A 95 16.73 8.46 5.81
N GLY A 96 17.52 9.05 4.92
CA GLY A 96 18.99 8.93 4.95
C GLY A 96 19.61 9.52 6.22
N ARG A 97 19.17 10.71 6.64
CA ARG A 97 19.62 11.34 7.90
C ARG A 97 19.29 10.50 9.12
N MET A 98 18.10 9.91 9.15
CA MET A 98 17.68 9.03 10.23
C MET A 98 18.58 7.79 10.35
N VAL A 99 18.93 7.17 9.21
CA VAL A 99 19.88 6.04 9.19
C VAL A 99 21.23 6.47 9.73
N LEU A 100 21.80 7.57 9.26
CA LEU A 100 23.09 8.08 9.73
C LEU A 100 23.07 8.32 11.24
N ARG A 101 22.04 8.98 11.76
CA ARG A 101 21.93 9.24 13.19
C ARG A 101 21.83 7.97 14.03
N ASN A 102 21.09 6.98 13.57
CA ASN A 102 21.03 5.68 14.27
C ASN A 102 22.39 4.98 14.31
N LEU A 103 23.17 5.05 13.22
CA LEU A 103 24.52 4.50 13.15
C LEU A 103 25.48 5.25 14.09
N GLU A 104 25.49 6.59 14.06
CA GLU A 104 26.32 7.43 14.93
C GLU A 104 26.10 7.08 16.41
N VAL A 105 24.83 7.05 16.85
CA VAL A 105 24.46 6.73 18.23
C VAL A 105 24.87 5.29 18.60
N SER A 106 24.64 4.35 17.68
CA SER A 106 25.04 2.95 17.89
C SER A 106 26.55 2.77 18.05
N PHE A 107 27.35 3.45 17.23
CA PHE A 107 28.82 3.40 17.35
C PHE A 107 29.38 4.06 18.62
N GLN A 108 28.59 4.93 19.26
CA GLN A 108 28.90 5.49 20.57
C GLN A 108 28.54 4.56 21.73
N GLY A 109 27.97 3.38 21.43
CA GLY A 109 27.50 2.41 22.43
C GLY A 109 26.14 2.79 23.07
N GLU A 110 25.46 3.78 22.51
CA GLU A 110 24.16 4.22 22.97
C GLU A 110 23.02 3.55 22.21
N VAL A 111 21.80 3.66 22.73
CA VAL A 111 20.60 3.07 22.09
C VAL A 111 20.13 3.98 20.96
N PRO A 112 20.05 3.48 19.72
CA PRO A 112 19.55 4.26 18.58
C PRO A 112 18.14 4.78 18.81
N PRO A 113 17.83 6.07 18.44
CA PRO A 113 16.54 6.69 18.73
C PRO A 113 15.35 6.02 18.01
N ASN A 114 15.59 5.33 16.89
CA ASN A 114 14.55 4.65 16.11
C ASN A 114 14.65 3.12 16.24
N ARG A 115 15.18 2.62 17.37
CA ARG A 115 15.26 1.18 17.61
C ARG A 115 13.86 0.57 17.65
N VAL A 116 13.65 -0.45 16.81
CA VAL A 116 12.45 -1.29 16.87
C VAL A 116 12.65 -2.35 17.95
N VAL A 117 11.74 -2.40 18.92
CA VAL A 117 11.73 -3.45 19.95
C VAL A 117 10.53 -4.33 19.65
N TYR A 118 10.81 -5.60 19.33
CA TYR A 118 9.74 -6.59 19.28
C TYR A 118 9.36 -6.95 20.73
N LEU A 119 8.11 -6.69 21.09
CA LEU A 119 7.53 -7.09 22.37
C LEU A 119 7.04 -8.51 22.29
#